data_4424a0759a4d8c9bee37f7b93c78a9e8
#
_entry.id   4424a0759a4d8c9bee37f7b93c78a9e8
#
_cell.length_a   1.000
_cell.length_b   1.000
_cell.length_c   1.000
_cell.angle_alpha   90.00
_cell.angle_beta   90.00
_cell.angle_gamma   90.00
#
_symmetry.space_group_name_H-M   'P 1'
#
loop_
_entity.id
_entity.type
_entity.pdbx_description
1 polymer ?
#
loop_
_entity_poly.entity_id
_entity_poly.type
_entity_poly.pdbx_seq_one_letter_code
_entity_poly.pdbx_strand_id
1 'polypeptide(L)'
;MANAKMASCIIPLRLIPVDQHLMTGNYDASAIEVLTGLQPVRKRPGMYTQTDRPNHLVQEVVDNSVDEAIVGYAHRISVTLHKDASVTVTDDGRGMPVDRHKGEKVSAVEVILTRLHAGGKFSDKSYTYSGGLHGVGVSVVNALSKKLEVSVKRGGQEYKMTFR
;
A
#
# COMPACT_ATOMS: atom_id res chain seq x y z
N MET A 1 -22.25 -9.93 -13.09
CA MET A 1 -21.53 -8.71 -12.71
C MET A 1 -20.66 -9.03 -11.52
N ALA A 2 -19.34 -9.05 -11.67
CA ALA A 2 -18.43 -9.43 -10.59
C ALA A 2 -18.14 -8.17 -9.76
N ASN A 3 -18.70 -8.08 -8.54
CA ASN A 3 -18.33 -7.05 -7.58
C ASN A 3 -16.92 -7.34 -7.07
N ALA A 4 -15.94 -6.55 -7.48
CA ALA A 4 -14.64 -6.52 -6.84
C ALA A 4 -14.75 -5.65 -5.56
N LYS A 5 -14.37 -6.19 -4.40
CA LYS A 5 -14.26 -5.44 -3.16
C LYS A 5 -12.80 -5.39 -2.73
N MET A 6 -12.26 -4.20 -2.56
CA MET A 6 -10.90 -4.00 -2.05
C MET A 6 -10.89 -3.66 -0.56
N ALA A 7 -9.88 -4.19 0.06
CA ALA A 7 -9.18 -3.89 1.31
C ALA A 7 -9.96 -3.35 2.52
N SER A 8 -9.92 -4.13 3.60
CA SER A 8 -10.06 -3.61 4.96
C SER A 8 -8.67 -3.25 5.48
N CYS A 9 -8.41 -1.97 5.71
CA CYS A 9 -7.15 -1.49 6.29
C CYS A 9 -7.38 -1.11 7.75
N ILE A 10 -6.74 -1.82 8.69
CA ILE A 10 -6.75 -1.48 10.11
C ILE A 10 -5.51 -0.64 10.41
N ILE A 11 -5.66 0.67 10.52
CA ILE A 11 -4.60 1.60 10.85
C ILE A 11 -4.76 2.03 12.31
N PRO A 12 -3.99 1.50 13.26
CA PRO A 12 -3.87 2.13 14.56
C PRO A 12 -2.93 3.33 14.44
N LEU A 13 -3.46 4.49 14.72
CA LEU A 13 -2.81 5.80 14.71
C LEU A 13 -1.82 5.96 15.88
N ARG A 14 -0.69 5.27 15.84
CA ARG A 14 0.39 5.48 16.77
C ARG A 14 1.72 5.55 16.06
N LEU A 15 2.24 6.77 15.96
CA LEU A 15 3.60 7.03 15.48
C LEU A 15 4.61 6.36 16.41
N ILE A 16 5.56 5.63 15.81
CA ILE A 16 6.73 5.11 16.53
C ILE A 16 7.68 6.29 16.76
N PRO A 17 8.13 6.56 18.02
CA PRO A 17 9.12 7.59 18.26
C PRO A 17 10.40 7.31 17.49
N VAL A 18 10.93 8.33 16.81
CA VAL A 18 12.25 8.25 16.17
C VAL A 18 13.31 8.39 17.26
N ASP A 19 14.05 7.32 17.52
CA ASP A 19 15.17 7.34 18.44
C ASP A 19 16.36 8.10 17.82
N GLN A 20 16.70 9.27 18.39
CA GLN A 20 17.85 10.05 17.98
C GLN A 20 19.10 9.53 18.71
N HIS A 21 19.73 8.49 18.19
CA HIS A 21 21.04 8.05 18.68
C HIS A 21 22.15 8.88 18.04
N LEU A 22 22.86 9.64 18.87
CA LEU A 22 24.08 10.36 18.50
C LEU A 22 25.16 9.36 18.03
N MET A 23 25.56 9.46 16.79
CA MET A 23 26.61 8.66 16.17
C MET A 23 28.00 9.19 16.59
N THR A 24 28.66 8.53 17.55
CA THR A 24 30.08 8.69 17.83
C THR A 24 30.82 7.48 17.26
N GLY A 25 31.14 7.47 15.98
CA GLY A 25 31.85 6.39 15.32
C GLY A 25 32.55 6.87 14.05
N ASN A 26 33.61 6.21 13.64
CA ASN A 26 34.27 6.45 12.35
C ASN A 26 33.25 6.19 11.22
N TYR A 27 33.04 7.16 10.34
CA TYR A 27 32.20 7.02 9.15
C TYR A 27 33.03 6.35 8.05
N ASP A 28 32.91 5.04 7.94
CA ASP A 28 33.55 4.22 6.91
C ASP A 28 32.50 3.31 6.21
N ALA A 29 32.96 2.41 5.35
CA ALA A 29 32.10 1.50 4.61
C ALA A 29 31.20 0.62 5.50
N SER A 30 31.60 0.35 6.73
CA SER A 30 30.81 -0.43 7.70
C SER A 30 29.60 0.34 8.24
N ALA A 31 29.62 1.67 8.14
CA ALA A 31 28.51 2.53 8.51
C ALA A 31 27.41 2.61 7.41
N ILE A 32 27.67 2.04 6.23
CA ILE A 32 26.70 2.04 5.11
C ILE A 32 25.75 0.85 5.26
N GLU A 33 24.50 1.14 5.55
CA GLU A 33 23.44 0.15 5.67
C GLU A 33 22.59 0.10 4.38
N VAL A 34 22.42 -1.10 3.83
CA VAL A 34 21.54 -1.34 2.68
C VAL A 34 20.20 -1.90 3.18
N LEU A 35 19.13 -1.14 2.98
CA LEU A 35 17.78 -1.52 3.39
C LEU A 35 17.04 -2.15 2.22
N THR A 36 16.26 -3.22 2.48
CA THR A 36 15.50 -3.95 1.48
C THR A 36 14.02 -4.04 1.81
N GLY A 37 13.18 -4.30 0.81
CA GLY A 37 11.72 -4.46 0.97
C GLY A 37 11.06 -3.24 1.59
N LEU A 38 10.38 -3.41 2.73
CA LEU A 38 9.67 -2.34 3.45
C LEU A 38 10.50 -1.70 4.58
N GLN A 39 11.73 -2.15 4.82
CA GLN A 39 12.61 -1.60 5.86
C GLN A 39 12.87 -0.09 5.70
N PRO A 40 13.12 0.46 4.48
CA PRO A 40 13.32 1.90 4.31
C PRO A 40 12.14 2.73 4.82
N VAL A 41 10.92 2.26 4.56
CA VAL A 41 9.68 2.93 4.99
C VAL A 41 9.57 2.94 6.51
N ARG A 42 9.80 1.80 7.15
CA ARG A 42 9.73 1.67 8.61
C ARG A 42 10.80 2.49 9.31
N LYS A 43 12.00 2.56 8.73
CA LYS A 43 13.14 3.30 9.30
C LYS A 43 13.03 4.81 9.11
N ARG A 44 12.47 5.27 7.98
CA ARG A 44 12.34 6.69 7.61
C ARG A 44 10.94 7.00 7.02
N PRO A 45 9.86 6.86 7.81
CA PRO A 45 8.50 7.00 7.29
C PRO A 45 8.23 8.38 6.69
N GLY A 46 8.85 9.45 7.21
CA GLY A 46 8.70 10.81 6.69
C GLY A 46 9.22 11.03 5.28
N MET A 47 9.98 10.08 4.70
CA MET A 47 10.37 10.13 3.29
C MET A 47 9.24 9.64 2.35
N TYR A 48 8.23 8.95 2.89
CA TYR A 48 7.21 8.25 2.11
C TYR A 48 5.79 8.73 2.39
N THR A 49 5.54 9.31 3.55
CA THR A 49 4.22 9.77 3.96
C THR A 49 4.32 10.95 4.92
N GLN A 50 3.21 11.66 5.11
CA GLN A 50 3.09 12.74 6.10
C GLN A 50 2.90 12.12 7.49
N THR A 51 3.95 12.12 8.30
CA THR A 51 3.95 11.46 9.62
C THR A 51 3.11 12.21 10.67
N ASP A 52 2.88 13.50 10.48
CA ASP A 52 1.99 14.34 11.29
C ASP A 52 0.50 14.15 10.93
N ARG A 53 0.22 13.50 9.81
CA ARG A 53 -1.13 13.23 9.30
C ARG A 53 -1.34 11.75 9.01
N PRO A 54 -1.60 10.92 10.03
CA PRO A 54 -1.77 9.48 9.85
C PRO A 54 -2.91 9.09 8.89
N ASN A 55 -3.92 9.95 8.73
CA ASN A 55 -4.98 9.80 7.74
C ASN A 55 -4.46 9.85 6.28
N HIS A 56 -3.24 10.35 6.04
CA HIS A 56 -2.60 10.29 4.72
C HIS A 56 -2.45 8.84 4.22
N LEU A 57 -2.24 7.87 5.12
CA LEU A 57 -2.21 6.45 4.74
C LEU A 57 -3.58 5.95 4.20
N VAL A 58 -4.68 6.47 4.75
CA VAL A 58 -6.03 6.15 4.22
C VAL A 58 -6.21 6.77 2.85
N GLN A 59 -5.71 8.00 2.65
CA GLN A 59 -5.76 8.67 1.36
C GLN A 59 -5.04 7.88 0.27
N GLU A 60 -3.87 7.30 0.54
CA GLU A 60 -3.16 6.43 -0.41
C GLU A 60 -4.01 5.22 -0.87
N VAL A 61 -4.82 4.67 0.04
CA VAL A 61 -5.74 3.58 -0.32
C VAL A 61 -6.92 4.09 -1.14
N VAL A 62 -7.49 5.24 -0.77
CA VAL A 62 -8.59 5.89 -1.51
C VAL A 62 -8.14 6.28 -2.92
N ASP A 63 -6.93 6.83 -3.07
CA ASP A 63 -6.38 7.24 -4.36
C ASP A 63 -6.27 6.07 -5.35
N ASN A 64 -5.97 4.85 -4.86
CA ASN A 64 -6.00 3.66 -5.72
C ASN A 64 -7.41 3.31 -6.22
N SER A 65 -8.42 3.48 -5.37
CA SER A 65 -9.83 3.29 -5.78
C SER A 65 -10.28 4.41 -6.74
N VAL A 66 -9.82 5.63 -6.52
CA VAL A 66 -10.08 6.77 -7.41
C VAL A 66 -9.44 6.56 -8.78
N ASP A 67 -8.22 6.02 -8.85
CA ASP A 67 -7.57 5.70 -10.11
C ASP A 67 -8.40 4.69 -10.93
N GLU A 68 -9.01 3.66 -10.29
CA GLU A 68 -9.94 2.75 -10.97
C GLU A 68 -11.20 3.48 -11.46
N ALA A 69 -11.67 4.49 -10.74
CA ALA A 69 -12.80 5.30 -11.17
C ALA A 69 -12.45 6.24 -12.35
N ILE A 70 -11.28 6.86 -12.33
CA ILE A 70 -10.80 7.74 -13.42
C ILE A 70 -10.71 6.98 -14.74
N VAL A 71 -10.25 5.74 -14.71
CA VAL A 71 -10.19 4.90 -15.92
C VAL A 71 -11.53 4.19 -16.23
N GLY A 72 -12.62 4.50 -15.48
CA GLY A 72 -13.97 4.06 -15.77
C GLY A 72 -14.33 2.65 -15.31
N TYR A 73 -13.53 2.02 -14.46
CA TYR A 73 -13.78 0.66 -13.97
C TYR A 73 -14.50 0.63 -12.62
N ALA A 74 -14.29 1.63 -11.76
CA ALA A 74 -15.02 1.75 -10.50
C ALA A 74 -16.12 2.80 -10.62
N HIS A 75 -17.29 2.48 -10.07
CA HIS A 75 -18.47 3.37 -10.01
C HIS A 75 -18.87 3.69 -8.57
N ARG A 76 -18.35 2.93 -7.62
CA ARG A 76 -18.64 3.11 -6.20
C ARG A 76 -17.37 2.93 -5.38
N ILE A 77 -17.10 3.92 -4.55
CA ILE A 77 -16.04 3.88 -3.53
C ILE A 77 -16.71 4.11 -2.18
N SER A 78 -16.41 3.27 -1.19
CA SER A 78 -16.90 3.41 0.17
C SER A 78 -15.74 3.46 1.15
N VAL A 79 -15.79 4.41 2.09
CA VAL A 79 -14.84 4.53 3.20
C VAL A 79 -15.62 4.38 4.50
N THR A 80 -15.25 3.42 5.32
CA THR A 80 -15.89 3.14 6.60
C THR A 80 -14.88 3.32 7.72
N LEU A 81 -15.16 4.22 8.65
CA LEU A 81 -14.41 4.38 9.90
C LEU A 81 -15.02 3.50 10.96
N HIS A 82 -14.22 2.66 11.60
CA HIS A 82 -14.68 1.74 12.65
C HIS A 82 -14.39 2.29 14.06
N LYS A 83 -15.13 1.80 15.05
CA LYS A 83 -14.99 2.22 16.47
C LYS A 83 -13.63 1.87 17.07
N ASP A 84 -12.94 0.87 16.53
CA ASP A 84 -11.61 0.43 16.93
C ASP A 84 -10.48 1.24 16.24
N ALA A 85 -10.83 2.37 15.61
CA ALA A 85 -9.94 3.22 14.82
C ALA A 85 -9.35 2.53 13.57
N SER A 86 -9.95 1.45 13.10
CA SER A 86 -9.63 0.90 11.79
C SER A 86 -10.44 1.58 10.68
N VAL A 87 -9.95 1.50 9.45
CA VAL A 87 -10.61 2.03 8.26
C VAL A 87 -10.74 0.94 7.21
N THR A 88 -11.91 0.84 6.62
CA THR A 88 -12.15 0.00 5.43
C THR A 88 -12.38 0.89 4.23
N VAL A 89 -11.64 0.65 3.15
CA VAL A 89 -11.89 1.24 1.83
C VAL A 89 -12.30 0.11 0.89
N THR A 90 -13.39 0.30 0.16
CA THR A 90 -13.88 -0.67 -0.83
C THR A 90 -14.25 0.03 -2.11
N ASP A 91 -13.96 -0.60 -3.23
CA ASP A 91 -14.44 -0.18 -4.56
C ASP A 91 -15.04 -1.38 -5.33
N ASP A 92 -15.69 -1.07 -6.43
CA ASP A 92 -16.24 -2.05 -7.37
C ASP A 92 -15.43 -2.13 -8.67
N GLY A 93 -14.17 -1.70 -8.65
CA GLY A 93 -13.24 -1.74 -9.77
C GLY A 93 -12.79 -3.16 -10.14
N ARG A 94 -11.75 -3.24 -11.00
CA ARG A 94 -11.23 -4.53 -11.52
C ARG A 94 -10.58 -5.41 -10.45
N GLY A 95 -10.17 -4.81 -9.33
CA GLY A 95 -9.32 -5.44 -8.33
C GLY A 95 -7.86 -5.61 -8.78
N MET A 96 -6.95 -5.73 -7.83
CA MET A 96 -5.53 -5.97 -8.10
C MET A 96 -5.32 -7.31 -8.83
N PRO A 97 -4.29 -7.44 -9.68
CA PRO A 97 -3.95 -8.73 -10.25
C PRO A 97 -3.54 -9.73 -9.16
N VAL A 98 -4.12 -10.93 -9.22
CA VAL A 98 -3.89 -12.01 -8.23
C VAL A 98 -3.00 -13.12 -8.78
N ASP A 99 -2.73 -13.07 -10.10
CA ASP A 99 -1.90 -14.04 -10.79
C ASP A 99 -0.48 -14.05 -10.21
N ARG A 100 0.21 -15.17 -10.36
CA ARG A 100 1.61 -15.30 -9.94
C ARG A 100 2.51 -14.40 -10.77
N HIS A 101 3.28 -13.52 -10.13
CA HIS A 101 4.23 -12.66 -10.81
C HIS A 101 5.42 -13.48 -11.36
N LYS A 102 5.72 -13.33 -12.65
CA LYS A 102 6.71 -14.18 -13.33
C LYS A 102 8.12 -14.09 -12.73
N GLY A 103 8.53 -12.91 -12.27
CA GLY A 103 9.86 -12.68 -11.70
C GLY A 103 9.96 -12.97 -10.21
N GLU A 104 8.92 -12.67 -9.43
CA GLU A 104 8.96 -12.68 -7.94
C GLU A 104 8.51 -14.00 -7.32
N LYS A 105 7.94 -14.92 -8.10
CA LYS A 105 7.42 -16.24 -7.65
C LYS A 105 6.29 -16.18 -6.60
N VAL A 106 5.75 -15.01 -6.31
CA VAL A 106 4.60 -14.75 -5.43
C VAL A 106 3.45 -14.12 -6.23
N SER A 107 2.28 -13.90 -5.61
CA SER A 107 1.16 -13.25 -6.29
C SER A 107 1.47 -11.79 -6.61
N ALA A 108 0.90 -11.26 -7.69
CA ALA A 108 1.10 -9.85 -8.05
C ALA A 108 0.59 -8.90 -6.95
N VAL A 109 -0.51 -9.23 -6.27
CA VAL A 109 -1.01 -8.46 -5.13
C VAL A 109 0.01 -8.43 -3.99
N GLU A 110 0.70 -9.53 -3.71
CA GLU A 110 1.76 -9.55 -2.70
C GLU A 110 2.95 -8.68 -3.10
N VAL A 111 3.36 -8.72 -4.36
CA VAL A 111 4.42 -7.85 -4.89
C VAL A 111 4.05 -6.38 -4.70
N ILE A 112 2.84 -5.97 -5.10
CA ILE A 112 2.34 -4.60 -4.98
C ILE A 112 2.36 -4.12 -3.51
N LEU A 113 2.07 -5.00 -2.57
CA LEU A 113 1.95 -4.66 -1.15
C LEU A 113 3.27 -4.77 -0.38
N THR A 114 4.29 -5.47 -0.90
CA THR A 114 5.54 -5.74 -0.17
C THR A 114 6.80 -5.22 -0.86
N ARG A 115 6.70 -4.70 -2.09
CA ARG A 115 7.82 -4.11 -2.84
C ARG A 115 7.55 -2.64 -3.11
N LEU A 116 8.53 -1.78 -2.84
CA LEU A 116 8.50 -0.40 -3.28
C LEU A 116 8.65 -0.34 -4.80
N HIS A 117 8.03 0.66 -5.42
CA HIS A 117 8.07 0.87 -6.87
C HIS A 117 7.57 -0.34 -7.68
N ALA A 118 6.59 -1.08 -7.13
CA ALA A 118 5.90 -2.15 -7.81
C ALA A 118 4.45 -1.75 -8.09
N GLY A 119 4.01 -1.85 -9.34
CA GLY A 119 2.62 -1.56 -9.72
C GLY A 119 2.42 -1.42 -11.21
N GLY A 120 1.18 -1.53 -11.66
CA GLY A 120 0.79 -1.40 -13.08
C GLY A 120 0.85 0.02 -13.62
N LYS A 121 1.05 1.03 -12.76
CA LYS A 121 1.07 2.46 -13.11
C LYS A 121 2.39 2.91 -13.76
N PHE A 122 3.41 2.06 -13.77
CA PHE A 122 4.67 2.31 -14.47
C PHE A 122 4.61 2.01 -15.97
N SER A 123 3.52 1.43 -16.47
CA SER A 123 3.33 1.20 -17.89
C SER A 123 2.15 2.04 -18.39
N ASP A 124 2.38 2.81 -19.46
CA ASP A 124 1.38 3.65 -20.15
C ASP A 124 0.18 2.85 -20.71
N LYS A 125 0.25 1.53 -20.63
CA LYS A 125 -0.79 0.62 -21.15
C LYS A 125 -2.00 0.49 -20.20
N SER A 126 -1.85 0.79 -18.91
CA SER A 126 -2.88 0.51 -17.92
C SER A 126 -3.52 1.75 -17.32
N TYR A 127 -2.80 2.87 -17.28
CA TYR A 127 -3.28 4.14 -16.71
C TYR A 127 -2.68 5.31 -17.47
N THR A 128 -3.53 6.11 -18.12
CA THR A 128 -3.14 7.36 -18.80
C THR A 128 -2.99 8.50 -17.82
N TYR A 129 -3.77 8.47 -16.74
CA TYR A 129 -3.74 9.40 -15.61
C TYR A 129 -3.86 8.62 -14.31
N SER A 130 -3.12 9.02 -13.27
CA SER A 130 -3.12 8.36 -11.97
C SER A 130 -2.79 9.36 -10.88
N GLY A 131 -3.51 9.34 -9.76
CA GLY A 131 -3.21 10.12 -8.56
C GLY A 131 -1.95 9.63 -7.84
N GLY A 132 -1.66 8.33 -7.92
CA GLY A 132 -0.49 7.70 -7.33
C GLY A 132 0.68 7.60 -8.31
N LEU A 133 1.55 8.62 -8.38
CA LEU A 133 2.65 8.71 -9.36
C LEU A 133 3.87 7.84 -9.03
N HIS A 134 4.03 7.38 -7.80
CA HIS A 134 5.29 6.79 -7.32
C HIS A 134 5.26 5.27 -7.15
N GLY A 135 4.08 4.62 -7.24
CA GLY A 135 3.93 3.17 -7.09
C GLY A 135 4.36 2.65 -5.70
N VAL A 136 4.22 3.48 -4.66
CA VAL A 136 4.64 3.14 -3.29
C VAL A 136 3.49 3.21 -2.28
N GLY A 137 2.37 3.88 -2.58
CA GLY A 137 1.32 4.21 -1.62
C GLY A 137 0.87 3.03 -0.78
N VAL A 138 0.35 1.96 -1.39
CA VAL A 138 -0.17 0.79 -0.64
C VAL A 138 0.92 -0.04 0.04
N SER A 139 2.15 -0.06 -0.46
CA SER A 139 3.27 -0.72 0.22
C SER A 139 3.72 0.10 1.45
N VAL A 140 3.63 1.43 1.39
CA VAL A 140 3.83 2.31 2.55
C VAL A 140 2.73 2.09 3.59
N VAL A 141 1.46 2.00 3.17
CA VAL A 141 0.35 1.64 4.07
C VAL A 141 0.63 0.31 4.78
N ASN A 142 1.04 -0.73 4.04
CA ASN A 142 1.38 -2.02 4.62
C ASN A 142 2.55 -1.92 5.60
N ALA A 143 3.61 -1.18 5.26
CA ALA A 143 4.79 -1.04 6.12
C ALA A 143 4.49 -0.38 7.47
N LEU A 144 3.53 0.58 7.50
CA LEU A 144 3.23 1.43 8.65
C LEU A 144 1.92 1.03 9.37
N SER A 145 1.17 0.08 8.83
CA SER A 145 -0.03 -0.44 9.47
C SER A 145 0.33 -1.54 10.47
N LYS A 146 -0.34 -1.55 11.62
CA LYS A 146 -0.25 -2.68 12.58
C LYS A 146 -0.79 -3.98 11.97
N LYS A 147 -1.81 -3.85 11.11
CA LYS A 147 -2.42 -4.95 10.38
C LYS A 147 -3.02 -4.40 9.09
N LEU A 148 -2.77 -5.05 7.97
CA LEU A 148 -3.43 -4.79 6.71
C LEU A 148 -4.13 -6.06 6.24
N GLU A 149 -5.42 -5.96 5.97
CA GLU A 149 -6.22 -7.02 5.35
C GLU A 149 -6.65 -6.59 3.96
N VAL A 150 -6.36 -7.41 2.98
CA VAL A 150 -6.71 -7.18 1.58
C VAL A 150 -7.61 -8.29 1.09
N SER A 151 -8.73 -7.93 0.50
CA SER A 151 -9.63 -8.85 -0.18
C SER A 151 -9.82 -8.39 -1.62
N VAL A 152 -9.54 -9.26 -2.57
CA VAL A 152 -9.73 -9.01 -4.00
C VAL A 152 -10.72 -10.03 -4.56
N LYS A 153 -11.79 -9.56 -5.20
CA LYS A 153 -12.74 -10.41 -5.91
C LYS A 153 -12.49 -10.31 -7.40
N ARG A 154 -12.03 -11.40 -8.01
CA ARG A 154 -11.68 -11.44 -9.42
C ARG A 154 -11.93 -12.84 -10.01
N GLY A 155 -12.45 -12.90 -11.24
CA GLY A 155 -12.71 -14.18 -11.91
C GLY A 155 -13.70 -15.09 -11.17
N GLY A 156 -14.66 -14.52 -10.43
CA GLY A 156 -15.62 -15.28 -9.63
C GLY A 156 -15.09 -15.85 -8.32
N GLN A 157 -13.84 -15.53 -7.97
CA GLN A 157 -13.18 -15.97 -6.72
C GLN A 157 -12.85 -14.79 -5.81
N GLU A 158 -12.73 -15.06 -4.51
CA GLU A 158 -12.26 -14.10 -3.51
C GLU A 158 -10.88 -14.53 -3.00
N TYR A 159 -9.93 -13.60 -3.10
CA TYR A 159 -8.55 -13.76 -2.64
C TYR A 159 -8.34 -12.88 -1.42
N LYS A 160 -7.84 -13.46 -0.32
CA LYS A 160 -7.58 -12.74 0.93
C LYS A 160 -6.12 -12.83 1.32
N MET A 161 -5.58 -11.72 1.80
CA MET A 161 -4.22 -11.65 2.31
C MET A 161 -4.18 -10.78 3.56
N THR A 162 -3.39 -11.16 4.55
CA THR A 162 -3.21 -10.43 5.81
C THR A 162 -1.74 -10.22 6.07
N PHE A 163 -1.37 -8.98 6.39
CA PHE A 163 -0.02 -8.57 6.79
C PHE A 163 -0.07 -8.06 8.24
N ARG A 164 1.04 -8.28 8.99
CA ARG A 164 1.24 -7.85 10.38
C ARG A 164 2.66 -7.37 10.61
#